data_c44eff4a633b5705d557f594a1425fd1
#
_entry.id   c44eff4a633b5705d557f594a1425fd1
#
_cell.length_a   1.000
_cell.length_b   1.000
_cell.length_c   1.000
_cell.angle_alpha   90.00
_cell.angle_beta   90.00
_cell.angle_gamma   90.00
#
_symmetry.space_group_name_H-M   'P 1'
#
loop_
_entity.id
_entity.type
_entity.pdbx_description
1 polymer ?
#
loop_
_entity_poly.entity_id
_entity_poly.type
_entity_poly.pdbx_seq_one_letter_code
_entity_poly.pdbx_strand_id
1 'polypeptide(L)'
;GVPKYPIRTEVAKQAIIDRGECTDITSEDIEELKSYALSTYPNINTDNEAIFGAVAQSFSDGENFQIIENDIVGMTSDVLEGYFKIFIGKQNDLKKINLVMERAGIIPIQKFFTADTTAKAVLYESEMENGVALVDIGAGSTSVSIYEGNVMRHYASIPFGGKNITDDIKNEAEITEKLAENIKLAYGACMPDK
;
A
#
# COMPACT_ATOMS: atom_id res chain seq x y z
N GLY A 1 -11.56 -2.67 2.75
CA GLY A 1 -10.65 -2.45 1.64
C GLY A 1 -11.38 -2.32 0.32
N VAL A 2 -10.70 -1.83 -0.71
CA VAL A 2 -11.27 -1.73 -2.07
C VAL A 2 -10.93 -3.02 -2.81
N PRO A 3 -11.89 -3.89 -3.10
CA PRO A 3 -11.62 -5.13 -3.80
C PRO A 3 -11.45 -4.89 -5.30
N LYS A 4 -10.62 -5.70 -5.93
CA LYS A 4 -10.54 -5.93 -7.38
C LYS A 4 -9.87 -4.86 -8.24
N TYR A 5 -8.87 -4.11 -7.77
CA TYR A 5 -8.30 -3.10 -8.63
C TYR A 5 -6.81 -3.30 -8.86
N PRO A 6 -6.38 -3.27 -10.11
CA PRO A 6 -4.96 -3.17 -10.39
C PRO A 6 -4.47 -1.83 -9.84
N ILE A 7 -3.57 -1.91 -8.89
CA ILE A 7 -2.82 -0.75 -8.41
C ILE A 7 -1.55 -0.70 -9.23
N ARG A 8 -1.39 0.40 -9.96
CA ARG A 8 -0.15 0.72 -10.63
C ARG A 8 0.83 1.27 -9.60
N THR A 9 2.03 0.74 -9.58
CA THR A 9 3.10 1.23 -8.71
C THR A 9 4.08 2.03 -9.56
N GLU A 10 4.32 3.27 -9.17
CA GLU A 10 5.30 4.14 -9.78
C GLU A 10 6.36 4.53 -8.76
N VAL A 11 7.61 4.62 -9.18
CA VAL A 11 8.66 5.21 -8.36
C VAL A 11 8.58 6.72 -8.56
N ALA A 12 8.23 7.45 -7.53
CA ALA A 12 8.30 8.90 -7.58
C ALA A 12 9.76 9.31 -7.74
N LYS A 13 9.96 10.33 -8.53
CA LYS A 13 11.22 11.04 -8.50
C LYS A 13 11.43 11.63 -7.11
N GLN A 14 12.68 11.82 -6.80
CA GLN A 14 13.21 12.62 -5.73
C GLN A 14 12.38 13.88 -5.48
N ALA A 15 11.90 14.02 -4.28
CA ALA A 15 11.41 15.28 -3.75
C ALA A 15 12.50 15.91 -2.88
N ILE A 16 12.70 17.19 -3.02
CA ILE A 16 13.76 17.94 -2.31
C ILE A 16 13.10 19.13 -1.65
N ILE A 17 13.38 19.32 -0.36
CA ILE A 17 13.03 20.52 0.39
C ILE A 17 14.33 21.16 0.87
N ASP A 18 14.53 22.44 0.50
CA ASP A 18 15.51 23.31 1.09
C ASP A 18 14.88 23.93 2.35
N ARG A 19 15.44 23.58 3.51
CA ARG A 19 14.94 24.01 4.82
C ARG A 19 15.49 25.38 5.23
N GLY A 20 16.49 25.89 4.49
CA GLY A 20 17.10 27.20 4.68
C GLY A 20 17.97 27.33 5.94
N GLU A 21 17.75 26.50 6.94
CA GLU A 21 18.53 26.44 8.18
C GLU A 21 18.95 25.00 8.47
N CYS A 22 20.17 24.82 8.93
CA CYS A 22 20.70 23.52 9.34
C CYS A 22 20.13 23.16 10.73
N THR A 23 19.03 22.43 10.75
CA THR A 23 18.33 22.00 11.96
C THR A 23 18.08 20.49 11.93
N ASP A 24 17.67 19.91 13.08
CA ASP A 24 17.37 18.49 13.16
C ASP A 24 16.14 18.15 12.30
N ILE A 25 16.24 17.08 11.52
CA ILE A 25 15.16 16.56 10.69
C ILE A 25 14.15 15.89 11.60
N THR A 26 12.88 16.26 11.46
CA THR A 26 11.76 15.73 12.24
C THR A 26 10.89 14.81 11.40
N SER A 27 10.02 14.04 12.06
CA SER A 27 9.00 13.24 11.36
C SER A 27 7.98 14.12 10.61
N GLU A 28 7.79 15.37 11.04
CA GLU A 28 6.92 16.34 10.38
C GLU A 28 7.53 16.78 9.05
N ASP A 29 8.85 17.01 9.01
CA ASP A 29 9.57 17.32 7.76
C ASP A 29 9.43 16.19 6.72
N ILE A 30 9.46 14.93 7.17
CA ILE A 30 9.27 13.77 6.28
C ILE A 30 7.84 13.73 5.71
N GLU A 31 6.82 13.97 6.52
CA GLU A 31 5.44 14.02 6.05
C GLU A 31 5.18 15.22 5.11
N GLU A 32 5.85 16.36 5.35
CA GLU A 32 5.81 17.51 4.45
C GLU A 32 6.47 17.18 3.10
N LEU A 33 7.65 16.59 3.12
CA LEU A 33 8.36 16.13 1.92
C LEU A 33 7.52 15.13 1.11
N LYS A 34 6.89 14.17 1.79
CA LYS A 34 5.98 13.20 1.19
C LYS A 34 4.76 13.87 0.56
N SER A 35 4.15 14.81 1.26
CA SER A 35 3.01 15.58 0.76
C SER A 35 3.40 16.39 -0.48
N TYR A 36 4.57 16.99 -0.47
CA TYR A 36 5.14 17.70 -1.62
C TYR A 36 5.37 16.75 -2.80
N ALA A 37 5.99 15.59 -2.58
CA ALA A 37 6.20 14.58 -3.61
C ALA A 37 4.89 14.13 -4.28
N LEU A 38 3.82 13.95 -3.48
CA LEU A 38 2.51 13.53 -3.97
C LEU A 38 1.82 14.64 -4.77
N SER A 39 1.91 15.90 -4.31
CA SER A 39 1.25 17.05 -4.96
C SER A 39 1.92 17.43 -6.28
N THR A 40 3.20 17.17 -6.43
CA THR A 40 3.99 17.50 -7.62
C THR A 40 4.18 16.34 -8.60
N TYR A 41 3.59 15.17 -8.32
CA TYR A 41 3.73 14.00 -9.17
C TYR A 41 3.04 14.19 -10.54
N PRO A 42 3.80 14.21 -11.65
CA PRO A 42 3.28 14.66 -12.94
C PRO A 42 2.55 13.56 -13.74
N ASN A 43 2.78 12.28 -13.42
CA ASN A 43 2.35 11.15 -14.25
C ASN A 43 1.02 10.55 -13.79
N ILE A 44 0.07 11.38 -13.42
CA ILE A 44 -1.27 10.95 -13.01
C ILE A 44 -2.34 11.56 -13.93
N ASN A 45 -3.24 10.73 -14.42
CA ASN A 45 -4.44 11.19 -15.09
C ASN A 45 -5.54 11.45 -14.04
N THR A 46 -5.62 12.69 -13.57
CA THR A 46 -6.55 13.11 -12.50
C THR A 46 -8.02 12.89 -12.82
N ASP A 47 -8.39 12.66 -14.08
CA ASP A 47 -9.78 12.37 -14.46
C ASP A 47 -10.19 10.95 -14.06
N ASN A 48 -9.25 9.99 -14.12
CA ASN A 48 -9.52 8.57 -13.93
C ASN A 48 -8.70 7.93 -12.80
N GLU A 49 -7.61 8.54 -12.37
CA GLU A 49 -6.67 8.00 -11.41
C GLU A 49 -6.60 8.85 -10.14
N ALA A 50 -6.26 8.21 -9.04
CA ALA A 50 -5.98 8.85 -7.77
C ALA A 50 -4.81 8.15 -7.08
N ILE A 51 -4.05 8.91 -6.31
CA ILE A 51 -2.99 8.38 -5.45
C ILE A 51 -3.64 7.78 -4.22
N PHE A 52 -3.35 6.51 -3.95
CA PHE A 52 -3.85 5.76 -2.80
C PHE A 52 -2.89 5.81 -1.62
N GLY A 53 -1.63 6.07 -1.88
CA GLY A 53 -0.60 6.19 -0.86
C GLY A 53 0.79 6.29 -1.46
N ALA A 54 1.76 6.53 -0.59
CA ALA A 54 3.18 6.49 -0.91
C ALA A 54 3.95 5.86 0.24
N VAL A 55 5.02 5.15 -0.11
CA VAL A 55 5.96 4.56 0.85
C VAL A 55 7.37 5.09 0.54
N ALA A 56 8.02 5.62 1.55
CA ALA A 56 9.39 6.05 1.44
C ALA A 56 10.31 4.87 1.10
N GLN A 57 11.27 5.10 0.22
CA GLN A 57 12.27 4.11 -0.18
C GLN A 57 13.62 4.42 0.44
N SER A 58 14.00 5.69 0.44
CA SER A 58 15.23 6.19 1.04
C SER A 58 15.17 7.71 1.15
N PHE A 59 16.04 8.24 1.96
CA PHE A 59 16.26 9.66 2.16
C PHE A 59 17.73 10.04 1.93
N SER A 60 18.00 11.33 1.83
CA SER A 60 19.32 11.93 1.79
C SER A 60 19.27 13.27 2.50
N ASP A 61 20.36 13.61 3.18
CA ASP A 61 20.60 14.92 3.79
C ASP A 61 21.44 15.84 2.89
N GLY A 62 21.64 15.45 1.62
CA GLY A 62 22.46 16.14 0.64
C GLY A 62 23.91 15.64 0.58
N GLU A 63 24.43 15.06 1.65
CA GLU A 63 25.77 14.47 1.72
C GLU A 63 25.73 12.94 1.77
N ASN A 64 24.81 12.39 2.57
CA ASN A 64 24.62 10.96 2.75
C ASN A 64 23.38 10.49 1.99
N PHE A 65 23.46 9.32 1.35
CA PHE A 65 22.42 8.77 0.48
C PHE A 65 21.92 7.44 0.99
N GLN A 66 20.71 7.06 0.57
CA GLN A 66 20.08 5.78 0.90
C GLN A 66 19.84 5.54 2.41
N ILE A 67 19.56 6.62 3.13
CA ILE A 67 19.23 6.56 4.56
C ILE A 67 17.78 6.13 4.72
N ILE A 68 17.48 5.25 5.68
CA ILE A 68 16.10 4.87 6.01
C ILE A 68 15.45 5.91 6.94
N GLU A 69 14.11 5.90 7.00
CA GLU A 69 13.34 6.90 7.76
C GLU A 69 13.74 6.99 9.24
N ASN A 70 13.98 5.84 9.88
CA ASN A 70 14.36 5.82 11.29
C ASN A 70 15.74 6.43 11.57
N ASP A 71 16.63 6.40 10.58
CA ASP A 71 18.01 6.88 10.73
C ASP A 71 18.15 8.35 10.33
N ILE A 72 17.32 8.86 9.40
CA ILE A 72 17.36 10.25 8.96
C ILE A 72 16.75 11.20 9.99
N VAL A 73 15.78 10.74 10.79
CA VAL A 73 15.16 11.53 11.86
C VAL A 73 16.18 11.81 12.96
N GLY A 74 16.38 13.07 13.29
CA GLY A 74 17.37 13.53 14.26
C GLY A 74 18.73 13.85 13.65
N MET A 75 18.95 13.60 12.36
CA MET A 75 20.12 14.13 11.64
C MET A 75 19.94 15.64 11.39
N THR A 76 21.04 16.38 11.42
CA THR A 76 21.03 17.84 11.22
C THR A 76 21.39 18.15 9.78
N SER A 77 20.49 18.83 9.05
CA SER A 77 20.72 19.25 7.66
C SER A 77 19.85 20.44 7.27
N ASP A 78 20.29 21.20 6.29
CA ASP A 78 19.51 22.25 5.62
C ASP A 78 18.75 21.73 4.38
N VAL A 79 19.05 20.51 3.92
CA VAL A 79 18.41 19.85 2.78
C VAL A 79 17.83 18.51 3.22
N LEU A 80 16.62 18.22 2.78
CA LEU A 80 16.00 16.90 2.92
C LEU A 80 15.53 16.43 1.55
N GLU A 81 16.06 15.30 1.11
CA GLU A 81 15.62 14.61 -0.10
C GLU A 81 14.95 13.30 0.25
N GLY A 82 13.95 12.89 -0.53
CA GLY A 82 13.28 11.62 -0.36
C GLY A 82 12.88 10.98 -1.66
N TYR A 83 12.91 9.66 -1.68
CA TYR A 83 12.45 8.81 -2.78
C TYR A 83 11.22 8.04 -2.33
N PHE A 84 10.12 8.16 -3.08
CA PHE A 84 8.85 7.55 -2.71
C PHE A 84 8.34 6.60 -3.79
N LYS A 85 7.82 5.48 -3.39
CA LYS A 85 7.03 4.60 -4.24
C LYS A 85 5.56 4.97 -4.10
N ILE A 86 4.94 5.41 -5.19
CA ILE A 86 3.57 5.91 -5.23
C ILE A 86 2.65 4.81 -5.74
N PHE A 87 1.52 4.62 -5.08
CA PHE A 87 0.48 3.67 -5.45
C PHE A 87 -0.70 4.41 -6.05
N ILE A 88 -1.00 4.09 -7.32
CA ILE A 88 -2.02 4.76 -8.11
C ILE A 88 -3.13 3.75 -8.43
N GLY A 89 -4.36 4.14 -8.18
CA GLY A 89 -5.54 3.35 -8.49
C GLY A 89 -6.64 4.17 -9.14
N LYS A 90 -7.80 3.56 -9.40
CA LYS A 90 -8.92 4.24 -10.03
C LYS A 90 -9.55 5.26 -9.09
N GLN A 91 -9.72 6.49 -9.55
CA GLN A 91 -10.34 7.57 -8.77
C GLN A 91 -11.75 7.22 -8.28
N ASN A 92 -12.55 6.51 -9.10
CA ASN A 92 -13.90 6.10 -8.71
C ASN A 92 -13.94 5.19 -7.49
N ASP A 93 -12.88 4.45 -7.21
CA ASP A 93 -12.84 3.56 -6.06
C ASP A 93 -12.57 4.34 -4.78
N LEU A 94 -11.69 5.33 -4.85
CA LEU A 94 -11.49 6.26 -3.75
C LEU A 94 -12.77 7.08 -3.47
N LYS A 95 -13.46 7.55 -4.51
CA LYS A 95 -14.76 8.25 -4.38
C LYS A 95 -15.81 7.36 -3.71
N LYS A 96 -15.88 6.07 -4.05
CA LYS A 96 -16.82 5.12 -3.39
C LYS A 96 -16.52 4.95 -1.90
N ILE A 97 -15.25 4.83 -1.51
CA ILE A 97 -14.88 4.75 -0.10
C ILE A 97 -15.32 6.01 0.64
N ASN A 98 -14.98 7.18 0.10
CA ASN A 98 -15.35 8.44 0.71
C ASN A 98 -16.87 8.58 0.87
N LEU A 99 -17.64 8.21 -0.16
CA LEU A 99 -19.10 8.23 -0.12
C LEU A 99 -19.69 7.28 0.93
N VAL A 100 -19.12 6.08 1.09
CA VAL A 100 -19.56 5.13 2.12
C VAL A 100 -19.30 5.69 3.51
N MET A 101 -18.13 6.28 3.74
CA MET A 101 -17.78 6.91 5.02
C MET A 101 -18.69 8.09 5.34
N GLU A 102 -18.92 8.96 4.36
CA GLU A 102 -19.82 10.10 4.49
C GLU A 102 -21.24 9.68 4.85
N ARG A 103 -21.78 8.66 4.14
CA ARG A 103 -23.13 8.10 4.43
C ARG A 103 -23.22 7.45 5.80
N ALA A 104 -22.12 6.94 6.31
CA ALA A 104 -22.04 6.39 7.67
C ALA A 104 -21.82 7.47 8.74
N GLY A 105 -21.71 8.74 8.37
CA GLY A 105 -21.43 9.84 9.29
C GLY A 105 -20.00 9.82 9.84
N ILE A 106 -19.08 9.12 9.17
CA ILE A 106 -17.68 8.98 9.59
C ILE A 106 -16.81 9.94 8.77
N ILE A 107 -16.09 10.81 9.47
CA ILE A 107 -15.07 11.67 8.85
C ILE A 107 -13.71 11.03 9.09
N PRO A 108 -13.05 10.43 8.06
CA PRO A 108 -11.74 9.83 8.24
C PRO A 108 -10.69 10.93 8.49
N ILE A 109 -9.97 10.82 9.58
CA ILE A 109 -8.88 11.74 9.93
C ILE A 109 -7.66 11.45 9.06
N GLN A 110 -7.39 10.17 8.78
CA GLN A 110 -6.22 9.73 8.02
C GLN A 110 -6.55 8.50 7.18
N LYS A 111 -5.82 8.33 6.07
CA LYS A 111 -5.93 7.17 5.18
C LYS A 111 -4.57 6.49 5.08
N PHE A 112 -4.59 5.19 5.17
CA PHE A 112 -3.38 4.37 5.08
C PHE A 112 -3.47 3.41 3.90
N PHE A 113 -2.32 3.08 3.34
CA PHE A 113 -2.22 2.01 2.36
C PHE A 113 -2.28 0.66 3.06
N THR A 114 -3.27 -0.16 2.73
CA THR A 114 -3.58 -1.39 3.47
C THR A 114 -2.39 -2.35 3.53
N ALA A 115 -1.63 -2.51 2.44
CA ALA A 115 -0.49 -3.43 2.42
C ALA A 115 0.58 -3.04 3.46
N ASP A 116 0.88 -1.74 3.61
CA ASP A 116 1.84 -1.26 4.61
C ASP A 116 1.33 -1.47 6.03
N THR A 117 0.06 -1.13 6.28
CA THR A 117 -0.53 -1.32 7.62
C THR A 117 -0.69 -2.79 8.01
N THR A 118 -1.00 -3.67 7.04
CA THR A 118 -1.07 -5.10 7.29
C THR A 118 0.32 -5.66 7.63
N ALA A 119 1.34 -5.28 6.88
CA ALA A 119 2.71 -5.70 7.15
C ALA A 119 3.16 -5.29 8.56
N LYS A 120 2.96 -4.03 8.93
CA LYS A 120 3.28 -3.51 10.28
C LYS A 120 2.51 -4.22 11.40
N ALA A 121 1.36 -4.82 11.09
CA ALA A 121 0.55 -5.55 12.08
C ALA A 121 0.95 -7.02 12.24
N VAL A 122 1.52 -7.66 11.21
CA VAL A 122 1.73 -9.12 11.20
C VAL A 122 3.19 -9.56 11.05
N LEU A 123 4.07 -8.69 10.54
CA LEU A 123 5.48 -9.00 10.35
C LEU A 123 6.31 -8.47 11.52
N TYR A 124 7.36 -9.19 11.85
CA TYR A 124 8.39 -8.70 12.77
C TYR A 124 9.36 -7.77 12.02
N GLU A 125 9.94 -6.82 12.73
CA GLU A 125 10.93 -5.89 12.17
C GLU A 125 12.13 -6.64 11.58
N SER A 126 12.60 -7.69 12.25
CA SER A 126 13.69 -8.55 11.77
C SER A 126 13.36 -9.30 10.47
N GLU A 127 12.09 -9.62 10.22
CA GLU A 127 11.67 -10.23 8.94
C GLU A 127 11.69 -9.19 7.82
N MET A 128 11.18 -7.99 8.10
CA MET A 128 11.20 -6.89 7.13
C MET A 128 12.62 -6.43 6.80
N GLU A 129 13.53 -6.47 7.77
CA GLU A 129 14.94 -6.15 7.57
C GLU A 129 15.65 -7.18 6.69
N ASN A 130 15.49 -8.47 7.00
CA ASN A 130 16.19 -9.55 6.31
C ASN A 130 15.60 -9.97 4.96
N GLY A 131 14.39 -9.51 4.67
CA GLY A 131 13.67 -9.82 3.45
C GLY A 131 12.51 -10.80 3.66
N VAL A 132 11.29 -10.35 3.36
CA VAL A 132 10.07 -11.14 3.50
C VAL A 132 9.06 -10.79 2.41
N ALA A 133 8.32 -11.79 1.96
CA ALA A 133 7.16 -11.61 1.09
C ALA A 133 5.88 -11.87 1.88
N LEU A 134 5.03 -10.86 1.99
CA LEU A 134 3.69 -10.96 2.58
C LEU A 134 2.67 -11.16 1.46
N VAL A 135 1.94 -12.27 1.51
CA VAL A 135 0.85 -12.59 0.59
C VAL A 135 -0.47 -12.44 1.34
N ASP A 136 -1.30 -11.51 0.90
CA ASP A 136 -2.64 -11.28 1.44
C ASP A 136 -3.68 -11.82 0.45
N ILE A 137 -4.35 -12.93 0.81
CA ILE A 137 -5.35 -13.59 0.00
C ILE A 137 -6.73 -13.23 0.55
N GLY A 138 -7.34 -12.23 -0.09
CA GLY A 138 -8.69 -11.77 0.26
C GLY A 138 -9.79 -12.49 -0.50
N ALA A 139 -11.01 -12.01 -0.34
CA ALA A 139 -12.16 -12.54 -1.06
C ALA A 139 -12.13 -12.21 -2.56
N GLY A 140 -11.78 -10.99 -2.93
CA GLY A 140 -11.84 -10.52 -4.32
C GLY A 140 -10.49 -10.21 -4.96
N SER A 141 -9.40 -10.24 -4.20
CA SER A 141 -8.06 -9.96 -4.69
C SER A 141 -7.00 -10.65 -3.84
N THR A 142 -5.87 -10.92 -4.46
CA THR A 142 -4.64 -11.34 -3.77
C THR A 142 -3.59 -10.29 -4.01
N SER A 143 -2.89 -9.87 -2.97
CA SER A 143 -1.76 -8.96 -3.07
C SER A 143 -0.49 -9.56 -2.50
N VAL A 144 0.63 -9.14 -3.04
CA VAL A 144 1.97 -9.51 -2.58
C VAL A 144 2.75 -8.23 -2.33
N SER A 145 3.31 -8.10 -1.15
CA SER A 145 4.24 -7.04 -0.80
C SER A 145 5.56 -7.65 -0.34
N ILE A 146 6.67 -7.14 -0.85
CA ILE A 146 8.02 -7.61 -0.54
C ILE A 146 8.74 -6.50 0.22
N TYR A 147 9.30 -6.86 1.36
CA TYR A 147 10.08 -5.98 2.23
C TYR A 147 11.53 -6.44 2.29
N GLU A 148 12.44 -5.49 2.37
CA GLU A 148 13.87 -5.68 2.57
C GLU A 148 14.46 -4.39 3.13
N GLY A 149 15.30 -4.47 4.16
CA GLY A 149 15.85 -3.30 4.85
C GLY A 149 14.75 -2.42 5.46
N ASN A 150 13.72 -3.03 6.03
CA ASN A 150 12.52 -2.37 6.60
C ASN A 150 11.70 -1.52 5.63
N VAL A 151 11.93 -1.65 4.33
CA VAL A 151 11.26 -0.87 3.27
C VAL A 151 10.49 -1.78 2.34
N MET A 152 9.27 -1.37 1.95
CA MET A 152 8.50 -2.06 0.91
C MET A 152 9.16 -1.87 -0.46
N ARG A 153 9.85 -2.90 -0.95
CA ARG A 153 10.55 -2.89 -2.25
C ARG A 153 9.64 -3.18 -3.43
N HIS A 154 8.61 -4.00 -3.24
CA HIS A 154 7.69 -4.34 -4.31
C HIS A 154 6.28 -4.53 -3.79
N TYR A 155 5.30 -4.20 -4.63
CA TYR A 155 3.89 -4.48 -4.42
C TYR A 155 3.22 -4.86 -5.73
N ALA A 156 2.42 -5.91 -5.70
CA ALA A 156 1.56 -6.30 -6.80
C ALA A 156 0.21 -6.78 -6.28
N SER A 157 -0.84 -6.63 -7.08
CA SER A 157 -2.15 -7.17 -6.77
C SER A 157 -2.82 -7.74 -8.01
N ILE A 158 -3.54 -8.84 -7.83
CA ILE A 158 -4.35 -9.47 -8.88
C ILE A 158 -5.81 -9.55 -8.43
N PRO A 159 -6.78 -9.38 -9.34
CA PRO A 159 -8.20 -9.47 -9.03
C PRO A 159 -8.69 -10.92 -8.95
N PHE A 160 -8.01 -11.71 -8.11
CA PHE A 160 -8.30 -13.12 -7.86
C PHE A 160 -8.23 -13.40 -6.37
N GLY A 161 -9.24 -14.08 -5.82
CA GLY A 161 -9.32 -14.39 -4.40
C GLY A 161 -10.35 -15.48 -4.12
N GLY A 162 -10.67 -15.72 -2.85
CA GLY A 162 -11.56 -16.78 -2.40
C GLY A 162 -12.97 -16.73 -3.02
N LYS A 163 -13.43 -15.56 -3.47
CA LYS A 163 -14.72 -15.42 -4.15
C LYS A 163 -14.72 -16.08 -5.54
N ASN A 164 -13.61 -16.13 -6.23
CA ASN A 164 -13.51 -16.80 -7.53
C ASN A 164 -13.84 -18.30 -7.39
N ILE A 165 -13.32 -18.94 -6.32
CA ILE A 165 -13.62 -20.35 -6.00
C ILE A 165 -15.13 -20.52 -5.71
N THR A 166 -15.72 -19.60 -4.95
CA THR A 166 -17.15 -19.62 -4.66
C THR A 166 -17.99 -19.45 -5.92
N ASP A 167 -17.60 -18.54 -6.81
CA ASP A 167 -18.27 -18.30 -8.07
C ASP A 167 -18.15 -19.52 -9.02
N ASP A 168 -17.01 -20.19 -9.05
CA ASP A 168 -16.82 -21.44 -9.82
C ASP A 168 -17.73 -22.56 -9.31
N ILE A 169 -17.73 -22.81 -7.99
CA ILE A 169 -18.64 -23.83 -7.38
C ILE A 169 -20.11 -23.49 -7.67
N LYS A 170 -20.47 -22.21 -7.52
CA LYS A 170 -21.84 -21.75 -7.80
C LYS A 170 -22.25 -22.02 -9.25
N ASN A 171 -21.37 -21.72 -10.19
CA ASN A 171 -21.67 -21.85 -11.62
C ASN A 171 -21.69 -23.32 -12.06
N GLU A 172 -20.72 -24.12 -11.63
CA GLU A 172 -20.65 -25.56 -12.00
C GLU A 172 -21.76 -26.38 -11.38
N ALA A 173 -22.16 -26.09 -10.14
CA ALA A 173 -23.22 -26.79 -9.46
C ALA A 173 -24.63 -26.17 -9.64
N GLU A 174 -24.74 -25.04 -10.34
CA GLU A 174 -25.99 -24.27 -10.54
C GLU A 174 -26.74 -23.97 -9.22
N ILE A 175 -26.01 -23.59 -8.18
CA ILE A 175 -26.51 -23.32 -6.84
C ILE A 175 -26.40 -21.85 -6.44
N THR A 176 -26.98 -21.50 -5.29
CA THR A 176 -26.87 -20.14 -4.76
C THR A 176 -25.45 -19.83 -4.26
N GLU A 177 -25.04 -18.57 -4.30
CA GLU A 177 -23.73 -18.12 -3.80
C GLU A 177 -23.51 -18.52 -2.32
N LYS A 178 -24.55 -18.40 -1.50
CA LYS A 178 -24.48 -18.79 -0.08
C LYS A 178 -24.21 -20.28 0.11
N LEU A 179 -24.83 -21.15 -0.70
CA LEU A 179 -24.60 -22.59 -0.64
C LEU A 179 -23.18 -22.93 -1.15
N ALA A 180 -22.76 -22.31 -2.23
CA ALA A 180 -21.41 -22.47 -2.77
C ALA A 180 -20.33 -22.07 -1.75
N GLU A 181 -20.53 -20.94 -1.05
CA GLU A 181 -19.61 -20.51 0.02
C GLU A 181 -19.56 -21.52 1.16
N ASN A 182 -20.71 -22.04 1.60
CA ASN A 182 -20.77 -23.06 2.63
C ASN A 182 -20.04 -24.35 2.21
N ILE A 183 -20.21 -24.79 0.95
CA ILE A 183 -19.52 -25.96 0.41
C ILE A 183 -18.02 -25.73 0.39
N LYS A 184 -17.56 -24.55 -0.09
CA LYS A 184 -16.15 -24.19 -0.08
C LYS A 184 -15.55 -24.23 1.33
N LEU A 185 -16.25 -23.66 2.32
CA LEU A 185 -15.79 -23.64 3.70
C LEU A 185 -15.77 -25.02 4.36
N ALA A 186 -16.74 -25.88 4.02
CA ALA A 186 -16.86 -27.20 4.62
C ALA A 186 -15.93 -28.26 4.01
N TYR A 187 -15.68 -28.17 2.70
CA TYR A 187 -15.00 -29.22 1.94
C TYR A 187 -13.77 -28.74 1.17
N GLY A 188 -13.50 -27.41 1.14
CA GLY A 188 -12.32 -26.88 0.47
C GLY A 188 -11.05 -27.37 1.14
N ALA A 189 -10.17 -28.02 0.39
CA ALA A 189 -8.87 -28.47 0.84
C ALA A 189 -7.83 -28.26 -0.25
N CYS A 190 -6.62 -27.87 0.14
CA CYS A 190 -5.48 -27.69 -0.77
C CYS A 190 -4.62 -28.96 -0.89
N MET A 191 -5.02 -30.07 -0.26
CA MET A 191 -4.29 -31.31 -0.33
C MET A 191 -4.95 -32.26 -1.32
N PRO A 192 -4.18 -32.78 -2.31
CA PRO A 192 -4.66 -33.89 -3.10
C PRO A 192 -4.69 -35.12 -2.19
N ASP A 193 -5.86 -35.70 -2.11
CA ASP A 193 -6.15 -37.04 -1.57
C ASP A 193 -5.49 -37.46 -0.24
N LYS A 194 -6.29 -37.46 0.78
CA LYS A 194 -6.18 -38.50 1.81
C LYS A 194 -7.32 -39.49 1.65
#